data_c73ad83272e68ef1f20b7869c6b40b49
#
_entry.id   c73ad83272e68ef1f20b7869c6b40b49
#
_cell.length_a   1.000
_cell.length_b   1.000
_cell.length_c   1.000
_cell.angle_alpha   90.00
_cell.angle_beta   90.00
_cell.angle_gamma   90.00
#
_symmetry.space_group_name_H-M   'P 1'
#
loop_
_entity.id
_entity.type
_entity.pdbx_description
1 polymer ?
#
loop_
_entity_poly.entity_id
_entity_poly.type
_entity_poly.pdbx_seq_one_letter_code
_entity_poly.pdbx_strand_id
1 'polypeptide(L)'
;RKNMLLLEPDSKLVTELAPSPNHYDGYYERKSPWVVLHTMETPENSNVARNIATGWFSRTEAQTSAHYVVGDTEIFQCVNEGDYAWAAMTTGNARGIHIEMAGRASQSRTEWFDDYSRAMLELVAALTADICARHGIPVRILTDAQLAAGEKGITSHAAISRVFRESDHTDPGYGFPWDYFLERVQAHRNGNANVSAGAPPAPAPQQAAPAQPAGPTPLPNGVWYNARGWFTADRRLEVS
;
A
#
# COMPACT_ATOMS: atom_id res chain seq x y z
N ARG A 1 10.09 11.09 -28.26
CA ARG A 1 11.08 11.11 -27.16
C ARG A 1 10.27 11.30 -25.89
N LYS A 2 10.06 10.23 -25.10
CA LYS A 2 9.57 10.37 -23.73
C LYS A 2 10.60 11.23 -22.98
N ASN A 3 10.21 12.45 -22.62
CA ASN A 3 10.92 13.14 -21.54
C ASN A 3 10.67 12.25 -20.31
N MET A 4 11.71 11.53 -19.90
CA MET A 4 11.76 11.01 -18.54
C MET A 4 11.82 12.24 -17.66
N LEU A 5 10.66 12.70 -17.20
CA LEU A 5 10.61 13.69 -16.13
C LEU A 5 11.37 13.08 -14.97
N LEU A 6 12.38 13.79 -14.48
CA LEU A 6 13.01 13.42 -13.23
C LEU A 6 11.89 13.37 -12.19
N LEU A 7 11.77 12.23 -11.50
CA LEU A 7 10.88 12.10 -10.38
C LEU A 7 11.34 13.08 -9.29
N GLU A 8 10.44 13.98 -8.91
CA GLU A 8 10.64 14.85 -7.76
C GLU A 8 9.82 14.31 -6.59
N PRO A 9 10.29 14.41 -5.35
CA PRO A 9 9.55 13.88 -4.21
C PRO A 9 8.27 14.69 -3.97
N ASP A 10 7.13 14.02 -3.94
CA ASP A 10 5.85 14.64 -3.59
C ASP A 10 5.72 14.88 -2.07
N SER A 11 6.38 14.05 -1.27
CA SER A 11 6.42 14.16 0.19
C SER A 11 7.83 14.45 0.70
N LYS A 12 7.93 15.32 1.70
CA LYS A 12 9.21 15.60 2.40
C LYS A 12 9.71 14.40 3.23
N LEU A 13 8.87 13.39 3.42
CA LEU A 13 9.20 12.17 4.15
C LEU A 13 9.94 11.14 3.30
N VAL A 14 9.98 11.34 1.99
CA VAL A 14 10.69 10.45 1.08
C VAL A 14 12.19 10.48 1.39
N THR A 15 12.75 9.30 1.63
CA THR A 15 14.18 9.14 1.91
C THR A 15 14.99 8.93 0.64
N GLU A 16 14.39 8.30 -0.37
CA GLU A 16 15.06 8.00 -1.64
C GLU A 16 14.06 7.92 -2.81
N LEU A 17 14.48 8.37 -3.98
CA LEU A 17 13.74 8.24 -5.22
C LEU A 17 14.18 6.97 -5.96
N ALA A 18 13.21 6.14 -6.35
CA ALA A 18 13.43 4.90 -7.11
C ALA A 18 12.46 4.80 -8.29
N PRO A 19 12.63 5.62 -9.35
CA PRO A 19 11.66 5.75 -10.43
C PRO A 19 11.31 4.42 -11.10
N SER A 20 10.01 4.13 -11.22
CA SER A 20 9.50 2.97 -11.92
C SER A 20 9.03 3.34 -13.33
N PRO A 21 9.39 2.56 -14.36
CA PRO A 21 8.85 2.74 -15.71
C PRO A 21 7.40 2.22 -15.85
N ASN A 22 6.89 1.54 -14.82
CA ASN A 22 5.59 0.86 -14.85
C ASN A 22 4.48 1.78 -14.36
N HIS A 23 4.19 2.84 -15.09
CA HIS A 23 3.11 3.78 -14.80
C HIS A 23 2.53 4.34 -16.09
N TYR A 24 1.40 5.02 -15.98
CA TYR A 24 0.91 5.92 -17.02
C TYR A 24 1.05 7.36 -16.54
N ASP A 25 1.43 8.24 -17.45
CA ASP A 25 1.47 9.68 -17.19
C ASP A 25 0.07 10.18 -16.82
N GLY A 26 -0.02 10.96 -15.76
CA GLY A 26 -1.27 11.60 -15.36
C GLY A 26 -1.62 12.74 -16.31
N TYR A 27 -2.90 12.89 -16.57
CA TYR A 27 -3.43 14.07 -17.27
C TYR A 27 -3.93 15.07 -16.24
N TYR A 28 -3.74 16.34 -16.52
CA TYR A 28 -4.06 17.53 -15.72
C TYR A 28 -5.00 17.30 -14.52
N GLU A 29 -4.52 17.63 -13.31
CA GLU A 29 -5.29 17.61 -12.07
C GLU A 29 -5.91 16.24 -11.70
N ARG A 30 -5.13 15.16 -11.81
CA ARG A 30 -5.53 13.88 -11.24
C ARG A 30 -5.96 14.09 -9.78
N LYS A 31 -7.22 13.80 -9.49
CA LYS A 31 -7.74 13.82 -8.12
C LYS A 31 -7.77 12.40 -7.61
N SER A 32 -6.82 12.06 -6.75
CA SER A 32 -6.81 10.76 -6.08
C SER A 32 -7.64 10.85 -4.80
N PRO A 33 -8.82 10.22 -4.76
CA PRO A 33 -9.66 10.25 -3.57
C PRO A 33 -9.19 9.29 -2.48
N TRP A 34 -8.31 8.34 -2.78
CA TRP A 34 -7.95 7.26 -1.89
C TRP A 34 -6.45 7.18 -1.61
N VAL A 35 -6.11 6.91 -0.34
CA VAL A 35 -4.83 6.30 0.02
C VAL A 35 -5.06 4.80 0.14
N VAL A 36 -4.32 4.00 -0.61
CA VAL A 36 -4.50 2.55 -0.71
C VAL A 36 -3.30 1.83 -0.10
N LEU A 37 -3.54 1.01 0.91
CA LEU A 37 -2.50 0.20 1.55
C LEU A 37 -2.40 -1.19 0.91
N HIS A 38 -1.15 -1.61 0.72
CA HIS A 38 -0.75 -2.91 0.17
C HIS A 38 0.31 -3.56 1.03
N THR A 39 0.51 -4.87 0.87
CA THR A 39 1.69 -5.59 1.35
C THR A 39 2.46 -6.20 0.18
N MET A 40 3.78 -6.16 0.28
CA MET A 40 4.68 -6.68 -0.75
C MET A 40 4.67 -8.21 -0.86
N GLU A 41 3.96 -8.90 0.04
CA GLU A 41 3.94 -10.37 0.18
C GLU A 41 5.33 -10.98 0.37
N THR A 42 6.21 -10.27 1.03
CA THR A 42 7.60 -10.64 1.31
C THR A 42 7.85 -10.77 2.80
N PRO A 43 8.88 -11.53 3.24
CA PRO A 43 9.35 -11.46 4.61
C PRO A 43 9.84 -10.05 4.94
N GLU A 44 9.62 -9.64 6.18
CA GLU A 44 10.17 -8.40 6.72
C GLU A 44 11.68 -8.52 6.94
N ASN A 45 12.43 -7.60 6.39
CA ASN A 45 13.86 -7.41 6.66
C ASN A 45 14.30 -6.02 6.18
N SER A 46 15.44 -5.55 6.66
CA SER A 46 15.95 -4.19 6.41
C SER A 46 16.22 -3.83 4.95
N ASN A 47 16.27 -4.82 4.05
CA ASN A 47 16.57 -4.60 2.63
C ASN A 47 15.34 -4.76 1.73
N VAL A 48 14.22 -5.28 2.24
CA VAL A 48 13.10 -5.68 1.38
C VAL A 48 12.49 -4.49 0.65
N ALA A 49 12.28 -3.36 1.33
CA ALA A 49 11.72 -2.17 0.68
C ALA A 49 12.63 -1.66 -0.45
N ARG A 50 13.95 -1.59 -0.19
CA ARG A 50 14.95 -1.23 -1.20
C ARG A 50 14.94 -2.20 -2.37
N ASN A 51 14.94 -3.50 -2.13
CA ASN A 51 14.94 -4.50 -3.19
C ASN A 51 13.67 -4.44 -4.06
N ILE A 52 12.52 -4.17 -3.47
CA ILE A 52 11.27 -3.96 -4.23
C ILE A 52 11.35 -2.66 -5.03
N ALA A 53 11.70 -1.55 -4.42
CA ALA A 53 11.72 -0.25 -5.08
C ALA A 53 12.76 -0.19 -6.20
N THR A 54 14.02 -0.53 -5.89
CA THR A 54 15.15 -0.37 -6.81
C THR A 54 15.45 -1.61 -7.67
N GLY A 55 15.06 -2.79 -7.20
CA GLY A 55 15.34 -4.06 -7.88
C GLY A 55 14.18 -4.59 -8.70
N TRP A 56 12.93 -4.44 -8.24
CA TRP A 56 11.76 -4.98 -8.90
C TRP A 56 10.97 -3.91 -9.65
N PHE A 57 10.45 -2.89 -8.97
CA PHE A 57 9.64 -1.85 -9.61
C PHE A 57 10.39 -1.03 -10.64
N SER A 58 11.71 -0.96 -10.57
CA SER A 58 12.56 -0.28 -11.55
C SER A 58 12.68 -1.02 -12.89
N ARG A 59 12.19 -2.26 -12.98
CA ARG A 59 12.27 -3.09 -14.20
C ARG A 59 10.97 -3.01 -14.99
N THR A 60 11.06 -2.82 -16.29
CA THR A 60 9.91 -2.84 -17.20
C THR A 60 9.15 -4.17 -17.12
N GLU A 61 9.87 -5.28 -16.94
CA GLU A 61 9.32 -6.63 -16.89
C GLU A 61 8.45 -6.88 -15.66
N ALA A 62 8.60 -6.06 -14.61
CA ALA A 62 7.77 -6.17 -13.42
C ALA A 62 6.29 -5.94 -13.73
N GLN A 63 5.98 -5.05 -14.67
CA GLN A 63 4.61 -4.72 -15.08
C GLN A 63 3.71 -4.34 -13.89
N THR A 64 4.32 -3.87 -12.81
CA THR A 64 3.67 -3.43 -11.58
C THR A 64 4.50 -2.33 -10.92
N SER A 65 3.85 -1.50 -10.12
CA SER A 65 4.47 -0.44 -9.32
C SER A 65 3.52 0.05 -8.24
N ALA A 66 4.05 0.86 -7.33
CA ALA A 66 3.26 1.69 -6.42
C ALA A 66 3.84 3.10 -6.40
N HIS A 67 3.14 4.06 -5.81
CA HIS A 67 3.68 5.39 -5.61
C HIS A 67 4.81 5.36 -4.59
N TYR A 68 4.60 4.62 -3.51
CA TYR A 68 5.54 4.50 -2.40
C TYR A 68 5.79 3.05 -2.00
N VAL A 69 7.01 2.80 -1.55
CA VAL A 69 7.45 1.53 -0.96
C VAL A 69 8.07 1.86 0.39
N VAL A 70 7.59 1.24 1.47
CA VAL A 70 7.97 1.60 2.84
C VAL A 70 8.50 0.38 3.59
N GLY A 71 9.68 0.53 4.18
CA GLY A 71 10.27 -0.39 5.15
C GLY A 71 10.24 0.19 6.56
N ASP A 72 11.04 -0.38 7.45
CA ASP A 72 11.14 0.07 8.83
C ASP A 72 11.89 1.40 9.02
N THR A 73 12.75 1.77 8.06
CA THR A 73 13.60 2.97 8.15
C THR A 73 13.56 3.86 6.90
N GLU A 74 12.93 3.40 5.82
CA GLU A 74 13.02 4.04 4.52
C GLU A 74 11.64 4.19 3.86
N ILE A 75 11.46 5.32 3.18
CA ILE A 75 10.32 5.59 2.29
C ILE A 75 10.87 5.88 0.90
N PHE A 76 10.63 4.95 -0.03
CA PHE A 76 10.94 5.13 -1.44
C PHE A 76 9.74 5.72 -2.17
N GLN A 77 9.97 6.68 -3.05
CA GLN A 77 8.96 7.07 -4.03
C GLN A 77 9.34 6.52 -5.41
N CYS A 78 8.42 5.76 -6.02
CA CYS A 78 8.64 5.09 -7.31
C CYS A 78 7.81 5.69 -8.44
N VAL A 79 6.67 6.28 -8.14
CA VAL A 79 5.78 6.95 -9.11
C VAL A 79 5.30 8.26 -8.49
N ASN A 80 5.23 9.33 -9.28
CA ASN A 80 4.65 10.60 -8.83
C ASN A 80 3.16 10.43 -8.51
N GLU A 81 2.67 11.11 -7.47
CA GLU A 81 1.25 11.06 -7.11
C GLU A 81 0.31 11.58 -8.20
N GLY A 82 0.81 12.40 -9.09
CA GLY A 82 0.09 12.87 -10.28
C GLY A 82 -0.07 11.82 -11.38
N ASP A 83 0.71 10.75 -11.36
CA ASP A 83 0.71 9.68 -12.34
C ASP A 83 -0.10 8.47 -11.86
N TYR A 84 -0.29 7.46 -12.70
CA TYR A 84 -1.06 6.25 -12.39
C TYR A 84 -0.11 5.08 -12.16
N ALA A 85 0.15 4.71 -10.92
CA ALA A 85 0.87 3.48 -10.61
C ALA A 85 0.06 2.25 -11.01
N TRP A 86 0.75 1.17 -11.36
CA TRP A 86 0.11 -0.10 -11.74
C TRP A 86 0.04 -1.03 -10.52
N ALA A 87 -0.90 -0.77 -9.61
CA ALA A 87 -0.95 -1.41 -8.30
C ALA A 87 -2.24 -2.18 -8.00
N ALA A 88 -3.41 -1.74 -8.50
CA ALA A 88 -4.70 -2.27 -8.07
C ALA A 88 -5.75 -2.26 -9.19
N MET A 89 -5.37 -2.74 -10.37
CA MET A 89 -6.21 -2.82 -11.55
C MET A 89 -6.77 -1.45 -12.00
N THR A 90 -7.75 -1.44 -12.88
CA THR A 90 -8.22 -0.21 -13.55
C THR A 90 -8.76 0.82 -12.57
N THR A 91 -9.70 0.43 -11.72
CA THR A 91 -10.36 1.37 -10.80
C THR A 91 -9.40 1.84 -9.71
N GLY A 92 -8.63 0.92 -9.11
CA GLY A 92 -7.66 1.26 -8.09
C GLY A 92 -6.55 2.16 -8.61
N ASN A 93 -5.96 1.82 -9.76
CA ASN A 93 -4.91 2.63 -10.39
C ASN A 93 -5.39 4.05 -10.71
N ALA A 94 -6.63 4.17 -11.20
CA ALA A 94 -7.19 5.47 -11.58
C ALA A 94 -7.45 6.40 -10.38
N ARG A 95 -7.69 5.86 -9.19
CA ARG A 95 -8.19 6.62 -8.04
C ARG A 95 -7.29 6.62 -6.81
N GLY A 96 -6.33 5.68 -6.72
CA GLY A 96 -5.52 5.48 -5.54
C GLY A 96 -4.14 6.14 -5.59
N ILE A 97 -3.66 6.65 -4.45
CA ILE A 97 -2.25 6.78 -4.15
C ILE A 97 -1.86 5.53 -3.36
N HIS A 98 -0.98 4.72 -3.92
CA HIS A 98 -0.68 3.37 -3.45
C HIS A 98 0.59 3.34 -2.63
N ILE A 99 0.53 2.70 -1.45
CA ILE A 99 1.65 2.50 -0.53
C ILE A 99 1.84 1.00 -0.33
N GLU A 100 3.00 0.50 -0.72
CA GLU A 100 3.45 -0.87 -0.46
C GLU A 100 4.23 -0.95 0.84
N MET A 101 3.81 -1.84 1.73
CA MET A 101 4.44 -2.11 3.02
C MET A 101 5.18 -3.44 2.97
N ALA A 102 6.34 -3.53 3.61
CA ALA A 102 6.94 -4.83 3.85
C ALA A 102 6.01 -5.72 4.70
N GLY A 103 6.05 -7.02 4.47
CA GLY A 103 5.20 -7.97 5.17
C GLY A 103 4.21 -8.68 4.26
N ARG A 104 3.30 -9.43 4.87
CA ARG A 104 2.35 -10.32 4.19
C ARG A 104 0.93 -10.14 4.69
N ALA A 105 -0.04 -10.31 3.81
CA ALA A 105 -1.46 -10.31 4.15
C ALA A 105 -1.85 -11.43 5.14
N SER A 106 -1.03 -12.48 5.25
CA SER A 106 -1.24 -13.57 6.21
C SER A 106 -0.81 -13.25 7.63
N GLN A 107 -0.12 -12.13 7.88
CA GLN A 107 0.33 -11.76 9.22
C GLN A 107 -0.86 -11.59 10.16
N SER A 108 -0.73 -12.21 11.33
CA SER A 108 -1.65 -12.00 12.45
C SER A 108 -1.47 -10.59 13.03
N ARG A 109 -2.45 -10.14 13.83
CA ARG A 109 -2.33 -8.85 14.53
C ARG A 109 -1.08 -8.79 15.41
N THR A 110 -0.69 -9.88 16.05
CA THR A 110 0.52 -9.92 16.90
C THR A 110 1.78 -9.72 16.09
N GLU A 111 1.87 -10.32 14.92
CA GLU A 111 3.01 -10.16 14.02
C GLU A 111 3.15 -8.72 13.50
N TRP A 112 2.04 -8.00 13.31
CA TRP A 112 2.06 -6.56 12.99
C TRP A 112 2.56 -5.66 14.14
N PHE A 113 2.87 -6.22 15.32
CA PHE A 113 3.37 -5.47 16.49
C PHE A 113 4.80 -5.86 16.90
N ASP A 114 5.56 -6.54 16.07
CA ASP A 114 7.00 -6.65 16.25
C ASP A 114 7.73 -5.31 16.03
N ASP A 115 9.02 -5.26 16.29
CA ASP A 115 9.78 -4.01 16.22
C ASP A 115 9.86 -3.46 14.79
N TYR A 116 10.00 -4.35 13.79
CA TYR A 116 10.05 -3.97 12.39
C TYR A 116 8.72 -3.37 11.93
N SER A 117 7.63 -4.10 12.11
CA SER A 117 6.29 -3.66 11.71
C SER A 117 5.89 -2.36 12.41
N ARG A 118 6.19 -2.20 13.70
CA ARG A 118 5.91 -0.95 14.42
C ARG A 118 6.62 0.25 13.82
N ALA A 119 7.93 0.12 13.55
CA ALA A 119 8.70 1.20 12.94
C ALA A 119 8.16 1.55 11.56
N MET A 120 7.87 0.54 10.74
CA MET A 120 7.27 0.72 9.41
C MET A 120 5.89 1.37 9.47
N LEU A 121 5.00 0.90 10.35
CA LEU A 121 3.65 1.46 10.50
C LEU A 121 3.68 2.94 10.91
N GLU A 122 4.65 3.37 11.70
CA GLU A 122 4.85 4.79 12.01
C GLU A 122 5.19 5.61 10.76
N LEU A 123 6.09 5.11 9.92
CA LEU A 123 6.45 5.77 8.66
C LEU A 123 5.26 5.81 7.68
N VAL A 124 4.52 4.70 7.57
CA VAL A 124 3.33 4.63 6.72
C VAL A 124 2.23 5.55 7.23
N ALA A 125 2.03 5.65 8.54
CA ALA A 125 1.05 6.54 9.14
C ALA A 125 1.41 8.02 8.93
N ALA A 126 2.68 8.38 9.09
CA ALA A 126 3.18 9.72 8.83
C ALA A 126 2.99 10.10 7.34
N LEU A 127 3.37 9.20 6.43
CA LEU A 127 3.20 9.40 4.98
C LEU A 127 1.72 9.52 4.61
N THR A 128 0.85 8.66 5.15
CA THR A 128 -0.60 8.70 4.93
C THR A 128 -1.20 10.04 5.40
N ALA A 129 -0.77 10.52 6.58
CA ALA A 129 -1.22 11.81 7.11
C ALA A 129 -0.80 12.99 6.21
N ASP A 130 0.42 12.95 5.69
CA ASP A 130 0.94 13.95 4.75
C ASP A 130 0.16 13.94 3.42
N ILE A 131 -0.06 12.76 2.82
CA ILE A 131 -0.87 12.61 1.62
C ILE A 131 -2.30 13.12 1.86
N CYS A 132 -2.93 12.71 2.95
CA CYS A 132 -4.26 13.18 3.32
C CYS A 132 -4.34 14.70 3.43
N ALA A 133 -3.30 15.33 4.01
CA ALA A 133 -3.22 16.78 4.12
C ALA A 133 -3.15 17.48 2.76
N ARG A 134 -2.24 17.02 1.91
CA ARG A 134 -1.97 17.64 0.60
C ARG A 134 -3.13 17.46 -0.39
N HIS A 135 -3.82 16.32 -0.35
CA HIS A 135 -4.92 15.99 -1.27
C HIS A 135 -6.33 16.29 -0.71
N GLY A 136 -6.44 16.80 0.51
CA GLY A 136 -7.74 17.04 1.15
C GLY A 136 -8.54 15.75 1.31
N ILE A 137 -7.86 14.65 1.69
CA ILE A 137 -8.45 13.35 1.97
C ILE A 137 -8.75 13.28 3.48
N PRO A 138 -10.00 12.99 3.89
CA PRO A 138 -10.31 12.80 5.31
C PRO A 138 -9.57 11.59 5.89
N VAL A 139 -9.05 11.73 7.12
CA VAL A 139 -8.40 10.64 7.86
C VAL A 139 -9.48 9.71 8.40
N ARG A 140 -9.94 8.80 7.57
CA ARG A 140 -10.93 7.76 7.90
C ARG A 140 -10.73 6.53 7.02
N ILE A 141 -11.03 5.36 7.58
CA ILE A 141 -11.08 4.11 6.80
C ILE A 141 -12.44 4.03 6.11
N LEU A 142 -12.45 3.78 4.82
CA LEU A 142 -13.68 3.66 4.04
C LEU A 142 -14.33 2.29 4.27
N THR A 143 -15.64 2.30 4.48
CA THR A 143 -16.47 1.09 4.33
C THR A 143 -16.61 0.74 2.85
N ASP A 144 -17.01 -0.49 2.54
CA ASP A 144 -17.24 -0.93 1.16
C ASP A 144 -18.28 -0.05 0.45
N ALA A 145 -19.34 0.36 1.15
CA ALA A 145 -20.37 1.25 0.60
C ALA A 145 -19.82 2.66 0.26
N GLN A 146 -19.00 3.22 1.13
CA GLN A 146 -18.34 4.51 0.91
C GLN A 146 -17.33 4.42 -0.24
N LEU A 147 -16.57 3.33 -0.32
CA LEU A 147 -15.63 3.08 -1.40
C LEU A 147 -16.35 2.96 -2.74
N ALA A 148 -17.46 2.20 -2.79
CA ALA A 148 -18.31 2.06 -3.98
C ALA A 148 -18.92 3.40 -4.43
N ALA A 149 -19.28 4.25 -3.46
CA ALA A 149 -19.79 5.61 -3.72
C ALA A 149 -18.68 6.60 -4.17
N GLY A 150 -17.41 6.20 -4.15
CA GLY A 150 -16.28 7.04 -4.52
C GLY A 150 -15.94 8.12 -3.49
N GLU A 151 -16.31 7.92 -2.24
CA GLU A 151 -15.96 8.84 -1.16
C GLU A 151 -14.46 8.86 -0.91
N LYS A 152 -13.96 9.99 -0.38
CA LYS A 152 -12.54 10.16 -0.06
C LYS A 152 -12.17 9.51 1.28
N GLY A 153 -11.02 8.83 1.32
CA GLY A 153 -10.50 8.24 2.54
C GLY A 153 -9.36 7.25 2.31
N ILE A 154 -9.08 6.47 3.34
CA ILE A 154 -8.07 5.43 3.35
C ILE A 154 -8.74 4.08 3.10
N THR A 155 -8.14 3.24 2.30
CA THR A 155 -8.66 1.92 1.94
C THR A 155 -7.54 0.91 1.75
N SER A 156 -7.86 -0.29 1.29
CA SER A 156 -6.91 -1.36 1.02
C SER A 156 -7.13 -1.98 -0.35
N HIS A 157 -6.14 -2.71 -0.85
CA HIS A 157 -6.28 -3.51 -2.06
C HIS A 157 -7.41 -4.55 -1.88
N ALA A 158 -7.48 -5.20 -0.72
CA ALA A 158 -8.57 -6.13 -0.39
C ALA A 158 -9.97 -5.50 -0.54
N ALA A 159 -10.15 -4.26 -0.09
CA ALA A 159 -11.44 -3.58 -0.21
C ALA A 159 -11.75 -3.24 -1.68
N ILE A 160 -10.77 -2.77 -2.45
CA ILE A 160 -10.90 -2.50 -3.88
C ILE A 160 -11.28 -3.78 -4.63
N SER A 161 -10.58 -4.89 -4.37
CA SER A 161 -10.87 -6.20 -4.96
C SER A 161 -12.30 -6.65 -4.66
N ARG A 162 -12.71 -6.51 -3.42
CA ARG A 162 -14.03 -6.92 -2.95
C ARG A 162 -15.18 -6.10 -3.57
N VAL A 163 -14.98 -4.78 -3.69
CA VAL A 163 -15.99 -3.85 -4.18
C VAL A 163 -16.07 -3.84 -5.69
N PHE A 164 -14.95 -3.78 -6.38
CA PHE A 164 -14.93 -3.61 -7.85
C PHE A 164 -14.73 -4.92 -8.61
N ARG A 165 -14.31 -5.99 -7.94
CA ARG A 165 -14.16 -7.34 -8.50
C ARG A 165 -13.24 -7.42 -9.72
N GLU A 166 -12.24 -6.56 -9.76
CA GLU A 166 -11.21 -6.54 -10.81
C GLU A 166 -10.00 -7.42 -10.47
N SER A 167 -9.89 -7.87 -9.22
CA SER A 167 -8.86 -8.78 -8.70
C SER A 167 -9.38 -9.53 -7.47
N ASP A 168 -8.57 -10.41 -6.89
CA ASP A 168 -8.89 -11.21 -5.70
C ASP A 168 -7.87 -11.00 -4.55
N HIS A 169 -7.18 -9.88 -4.57
CA HIS A 169 -6.20 -9.52 -3.55
C HIS A 169 -6.81 -9.36 -2.17
N THR A 170 -6.07 -9.77 -1.14
CA THR A 170 -6.51 -9.77 0.26
C THR A 170 -5.67 -8.86 1.16
N ASP A 171 -4.63 -8.21 0.62
CA ASP A 171 -3.71 -7.36 1.35
C ASP A 171 -4.37 -6.03 1.82
N PRO A 172 -3.95 -5.49 2.98
CA PRO A 172 -2.89 -5.96 3.88
C PRO A 172 -3.31 -7.10 4.83
N GLY A 173 -4.47 -7.72 4.64
CA GLY A 173 -4.94 -8.88 5.37
C GLY A 173 -5.77 -8.58 6.62
N TYR A 174 -6.36 -9.65 7.18
CA TYR A 174 -7.29 -9.53 8.32
C TYR A 174 -6.59 -9.19 9.64
N GLY A 175 -5.31 -9.51 9.76
CA GLY A 175 -4.52 -9.17 10.95
C GLY A 175 -4.06 -7.72 11.00
N PHE A 176 -4.22 -6.97 9.92
CA PHE A 176 -3.76 -5.59 9.88
C PHE A 176 -4.45 -4.73 10.94
N PRO A 177 -3.70 -4.01 11.78
CA PRO A 177 -4.24 -3.29 12.95
C PRO A 177 -4.81 -1.92 12.55
N TRP A 178 -5.95 -1.89 11.85
CA TRP A 178 -6.58 -0.68 11.33
C TRP A 178 -6.88 0.38 12.39
N ASP A 179 -7.29 -0.04 13.58
CA ASP A 179 -7.58 0.83 14.71
C ASP A 179 -6.32 1.59 15.18
N TYR A 180 -5.24 0.84 15.42
CA TYR A 180 -3.93 1.41 15.76
C TYR A 180 -3.40 2.31 14.64
N PHE A 181 -3.43 1.81 13.41
CA PHE A 181 -2.97 2.57 12.25
C PHE A 181 -3.69 3.92 12.10
N LEU A 182 -5.03 3.91 12.20
CA LEU A 182 -5.82 5.14 12.11
C LEU A 182 -5.49 6.12 13.23
N GLU A 183 -5.31 5.62 14.45
CA GLU A 183 -4.87 6.45 15.59
C GLU A 183 -3.52 7.11 15.30
N ARG A 184 -2.54 6.35 14.75
CA ARG A 184 -1.23 6.91 14.39
C ARG A 184 -1.33 7.95 13.28
N VAL A 185 -2.13 7.71 12.24
CA VAL A 185 -2.37 8.69 11.18
C VAL A 185 -2.97 9.98 11.75
N GLN A 186 -3.94 9.88 12.65
CA GLN A 186 -4.54 11.03 13.33
C GLN A 186 -3.53 11.79 14.20
N ALA A 187 -2.67 11.06 14.92
CA ALA A 187 -1.61 11.66 15.74
C ALA A 187 -0.63 12.47 14.88
N HIS A 188 -0.17 11.92 13.76
CA HIS A 188 0.68 12.65 12.81
C HIS A 188 -0.04 13.86 12.21
N ARG A 189 -1.31 13.70 11.84
CA ARG A 189 -2.13 14.78 11.26
C ARG A 189 -2.29 15.98 12.20
N ASN A 190 -2.37 15.70 13.51
CA ASN A 190 -2.57 16.71 14.56
C ASN A 190 -1.25 17.25 15.16
N GLY A 191 -0.09 16.82 14.67
CA GLY A 191 1.22 17.18 15.21
C GLY A 191 1.56 16.54 16.57
N ASN A 192 0.82 15.51 17.00
CA ASN A 192 0.96 14.83 18.27
C ASN A 192 1.71 13.48 18.16
N ALA A 193 2.48 13.30 17.11
CA ALA A 193 3.17 12.02 16.82
C ALA A 193 4.17 11.57 17.89
N ASN A 194 4.65 12.48 18.74
CA ASN A 194 5.55 12.18 19.85
C ASN A 194 4.85 11.58 21.09
N VAL A 195 3.53 11.41 21.05
CA VAL A 195 2.85 10.63 22.08
C VAL A 195 3.28 9.19 21.90
N SER A 196 4.12 8.72 22.83
CA SER A 196 4.69 7.38 22.90
C SER A 196 3.72 6.35 22.33
N ALA A 197 4.20 5.53 21.41
CA ALA A 197 3.49 4.32 20.97
C ALA A 197 3.25 3.46 22.23
N GLY A 198 2.15 3.73 22.92
CA GLY A 198 1.72 2.98 24.10
C GLY A 198 1.63 1.49 23.75
N ALA A 199 1.68 0.64 24.77
CA ALA A 199 1.41 -0.79 24.59
C ALA A 199 0.18 -0.96 23.67
N PRO A 200 0.19 -1.97 22.79
CA PRO A 200 -0.92 -2.17 21.85
C PRO A 200 -2.25 -2.11 22.60
N PRO A 201 -3.22 -1.34 22.14
CA PRO A 201 -4.55 -1.35 22.75
C PRO A 201 -5.04 -2.80 22.78
N ALA A 202 -5.65 -3.20 23.90
CA ALA A 202 -6.31 -4.50 23.97
C ALA A 202 -7.20 -4.66 22.73
N PRO A 203 -7.22 -5.82 22.08
CA PRO A 203 -7.97 -6.00 20.84
C PRO A 203 -9.42 -5.59 21.10
N ALA A 204 -9.90 -4.59 20.35
CA ALA A 204 -11.33 -4.33 20.27
C ALA A 204 -12.01 -5.66 19.89
N PRO A 205 -13.20 -5.97 20.44
CA PRO A 205 -13.90 -7.19 20.10
C PRO A 205 -14.00 -7.24 18.57
N GLN A 206 -13.30 -8.20 17.97
CA GLN A 206 -13.32 -8.42 16.53
C GLN A 206 -14.79 -8.64 16.15
N GLN A 207 -15.35 -7.74 15.36
CA GLN A 207 -16.51 -8.12 14.57
C GLN A 207 -16.08 -9.38 13.80
N ALA A 208 -16.81 -10.47 14.01
CA ALA A 208 -16.55 -11.73 13.32
C ALA A 208 -16.34 -11.40 11.83
N ALA A 209 -15.17 -11.74 11.31
CA ALA A 209 -14.89 -11.59 9.90
C ALA A 209 -16.06 -12.18 9.13
N PRO A 210 -16.65 -11.49 8.14
CA PRO A 210 -17.62 -12.12 7.27
C PRO A 210 -16.95 -13.39 6.76
N ALA A 211 -17.66 -14.52 6.86
CA ALA A 211 -17.17 -15.83 6.43
C ALA A 211 -16.52 -15.65 5.05
N GLN A 212 -15.21 -15.92 4.98
CA GLN A 212 -14.50 -15.87 3.70
C GLN A 212 -15.31 -16.71 2.72
N PRO A 213 -15.70 -16.18 1.56
CA PRO A 213 -16.02 -17.08 0.47
C PRO A 213 -14.77 -17.94 0.30
N ALA A 214 -14.95 -19.26 0.26
CA ALA A 214 -13.85 -20.19 0.05
C ALA A 214 -13.00 -19.64 -1.09
N GLY A 215 -11.82 -19.11 -0.73
CA GLY A 215 -10.92 -18.53 -1.69
C GLY A 215 -10.63 -19.54 -2.77
N PRO A 216 -10.38 -19.14 -4.02
CA PRO A 216 -9.93 -20.08 -5.02
C PRO A 216 -8.76 -20.85 -4.42
N THR A 217 -8.84 -22.18 -4.50
CA THR A 217 -7.78 -23.09 -4.08
C THR A 217 -6.48 -22.54 -4.65
N PRO A 218 -5.41 -22.36 -3.86
CA PRO A 218 -4.15 -21.87 -4.38
C PRO A 218 -3.79 -22.71 -5.59
N LEU A 219 -3.65 -22.10 -6.74
CA LEU A 219 -3.17 -22.83 -7.92
C LEU A 219 -1.80 -23.42 -7.56
N PRO A 220 -1.49 -24.67 -7.94
CA PRO A 220 -0.37 -25.45 -7.41
C PRO A 220 1.02 -24.82 -7.56
N ASN A 221 1.17 -23.67 -8.15
CA ASN A 221 2.45 -23.11 -8.55
C ASN A 221 2.65 -21.61 -8.25
N GLY A 222 2.04 -21.09 -7.21
CA GLY A 222 2.32 -19.72 -6.73
C GLY A 222 2.23 -18.66 -7.84
N VAL A 223 1.04 -18.40 -8.33
CA VAL A 223 0.79 -17.40 -9.36
C VAL A 223 0.59 -16.04 -8.71
N TRP A 224 1.39 -15.06 -9.10
CA TRP A 224 1.26 -13.66 -8.70
C TRP A 224 0.52 -12.87 -9.78
N TYR A 225 -0.33 -11.94 -9.35
CA TYR A 225 -1.08 -11.09 -10.27
C TYR A 225 -0.42 -9.72 -10.40
N ASN A 226 -0.35 -9.21 -11.61
CA ASN A 226 -0.03 -7.81 -11.86
C ASN A 226 -1.30 -7.02 -12.24
N ALA A 227 -1.16 -5.71 -12.40
CA ALA A 227 -2.24 -4.82 -12.81
C ALA A 227 -2.86 -5.15 -14.18
N ARG A 228 -2.30 -6.08 -14.94
CA ARG A 228 -2.77 -6.53 -16.26
C ARG A 228 -3.21 -8.00 -16.30
N GLY A 229 -3.18 -8.72 -15.16
CA GLY A 229 -3.47 -10.16 -15.12
C GLY A 229 -2.27 -11.00 -14.69
N TRP A 230 -2.13 -12.17 -15.15
CA TRP A 230 -1.36 -13.27 -14.60
C TRP A 230 0.16 -13.21 -14.82
N PHE A 231 0.94 -13.57 -13.78
CA PHE A 231 2.31 -14.05 -13.94
C PHE A 231 2.36 -15.57 -13.83
N THR A 232 3.08 -16.22 -14.73
CA THR A 232 3.33 -17.66 -14.65
C THR A 232 4.40 -17.97 -13.60
N ALA A 233 4.33 -19.17 -13.01
CA ALA A 233 5.09 -19.65 -11.87
C ALA A 233 6.62 -19.58 -11.98
N ASP A 234 7.18 -19.34 -13.13
CA ASP A 234 8.62 -19.39 -13.37
C ASP A 234 9.36 -18.10 -12.99
N ARG A 235 8.66 -17.09 -12.47
CA ARG A 235 9.28 -15.83 -12.07
C ARG A 235 9.12 -15.59 -10.57
N ARG A 236 9.74 -16.45 -9.78
CA ARG A 236 10.00 -16.15 -8.37
C ARG A 236 10.93 -14.95 -8.30
N LEU A 237 10.58 -13.99 -7.44
CA LEU A 237 11.56 -13.05 -6.91
C LEU A 237 12.62 -13.85 -6.17
N GLU A 238 13.73 -14.14 -6.84
CA GLU A 238 14.96 -14.46 -6.13
C GLU A 238 15.50 -13.14 -5.59
N VAL A 239 15.08 -12.82 -4.38
CA VAL A 239 15.62 -11.71 -3.61
C VAL A 239 16.87 -12.26 -2.95
N SER A 240 17.99 -12.11 -3.61
CA SER A 240 19.31 -12.37 -3.03
C SER A 240 19.75 -11.25 -2.10
#